data_24166168fdd1a21b05ab7274c4b0835b
#
_entry.id   24166168fdd1a21b05ab7274c4b0835b
#
_cell.length_a   1.000
_cell.length_b   1.000
_cell.length_c   1.000
_cell.angle_alpha   90.00
_cell.angle_beta   90.00
_cell.angle_gamma   90.00
#
_symmetry.space_group_name_H-M   'P 1'
#
loop_
_entity.id
_entity.type
_entity.pdbx_description
1 polymer ?
#
loop_
_entity_poly.entity_id
_entity_poly.type
_entity_poly.pdbx_seq_one_letter_code
_entity_poly.pdbx_strand_id
1 'polypeptide(L)'
;MTFRHISHRALSATVLATLLAISGCASTQAPSQPATLAAAAQQDADLSTFNQLVQQAGLQDALTGSTPLTVFAPTNAAFKALPAATLEVLSKNPAELQAVLKHHVVAGVHTQASIQGNTTMTTLADTKLPLSKAGEFLTVDEGLVIKGDIQTGNGVLHIIDAVSVPPKKK
;
A
#
# COMPACT_ATOMS: atom_id res chain seq x y z
N MET A 1 24.26 84.79 39.57
CA MET A 1 23.79 84.22 40.84
C MET A 1 23.46 82.77 40.56
N THR A 2 24.38 81.97 40.87
CA THR A 2 24.50 81.03 41.96
C THR A 2 23.65 79.74 41.79
N PHE A 3 24.40 78.69 41.57
CA PHE A 3 24.33 77.38 42.27
C PHE A 3 23.07 76.54 42.01
N ARG A 4 23.12 75.19 41.82
CA ARG A 4 24.00 74.16 42.41
C ARG A 4 23.73 72.83 41.75
N HIS A 5 24.77 72.08 41.52
CA HIS A 5 24.80 70.64 41.37
C HIS A 5 23.83 69.88 42.27
N ILE A 6 23.21 68.82 41.76
CA ILE A 6 23.09 67.57 42.52
C ILE A 6 23.08 66.45 41.52
N SER A 7 24.13 65.64 41.62
CA SER A 7 24.25 64.26 41.08
C SER A 7 23.40 63.30 41.91
N HIS A 8 22.67 62.49 41.34
CA HIS A 8 22.28 61.15 41.87
C HIS A 8 22.27 60.15 40.73
N ARG A 9 23.26 59.46 40.70
CA ARG A 9 23.65 58.03 40.77
C ARG A 9 22.46 57.06 40.84
N ALA A 10 22.56 56.10 39.91
CA ALA A 10 22.25 54.70 40.02
C ALA A 10 20.77 54.28 40.18
N LEU A 11 20.25 53.55 39.26
CA LEU A 11 20.19 52.13 39.49
C LEU A 11 19.80 51.40 38.17
N SER A 12 20.70 50.57 37.79
CA SER A 12 20.51 49.53 36.76
C SER A 12 19.30 48.68 37.08
N ALA A 13 18.42 48.49 36.11
CA ALA A 13 17.54 47.37 36.07
C ALA A 13 17.49 46.85 34.62
N THR A 14 18.47 46.08 34.29
CA THR A 14 18.49 45.23 33.09
C THR A 14 17.42 44.17 33.27
N VAL A 15 16.27 44.36 32.68
CA VAL A 15 15.27 43.32 32.46
C VAL A 15 15.66 42.61 31.17
N LEU A 16 16.38 41.54 31.31
CA LEU A 16 16.72 40.58 30.26
C LEU A 16 15.47 39.75 29.96
N ALA A 17 14.66 40.18 29.01
CA ALA A 17 13.54 39.44 28.48
C ALA A 17 14.11 38.35 27.54
N THR A 18 14.36 37.15 28.06
CA THR A 18 14.64 35.97 27.27
C THR A 18 13.36 35.53 26.57
N LEU A 19 13.19 35.94 25.31
CA LEU A 19 12.25 35.31 24.40
C LEU A 19 12.77 33.88 24.09
N LEU A 20 12.19 32.88 24.74
CA LEU A 20 12.29 31.49 24.26
C LEU A 20 11.49 31.41 22.97
N ALA A 21 12.19 31.49 21.83
CA ALA A 21 11.66 31.10 20.55
C ALA A 21 11.53 29.57 20.58
N ILE A 22 10.33 29.06 20.87
CA ILE A 22 9.97 27.68 20.65
C ILE A 22 9.82 27.53 19.14
N SER A 23 10.93 27.23 18.46
CA SER A 23 10.89 26.72 17.08
C SER A 23 10.32 25.33 17.11
N GLY A 24 9.00 25.25 17.13
CA GLY A 24 8.29 24.02 16.85
C GLY A 24 8.53 23.64 15.39
N CYS A 25 9.52 22.80 15.13
CA CYS A 25 9.58 22.07 13.87
C CYS A 25 8.33 21.17 13.81
N ALA A 26 7.25 21.69 13.26
CA ALA A 26 6.19 20.85 12.75
C ALA A 26 6.79 20.09 11.56
N SER A 27 7.36 18.92 11.83
CA SER A 27 7.65 17.94 10.79
C SER A 27 6.32 17.54 10.18
N THR A 28 5.93 18.20 9.09
CA THR A 28 4.90 17.72 8.21
C THR A 28 5.46 16.45 7.57
N GLN A 29 5.30 15.31 8.25
CA GLN A 29 5.55 14.02 7.64
C GLN A 29 4.55 13.91 6.49
N ALA A 30 5.04 14.14 5.28
CA ALA A 30 4.37 13.64 4.09
C ALA A 30 4.12 12.15 4.32
N PRO A 31 2.93 11.61 3.98
CA PRO A 31 2.66 10.20 4.14
C PRO A 31 3.78 9.43 3.43
N SER A 32 4.64 8.78 4.22
CA SER A 32 5.74 8.00 3.68
C SER A 32 5.13 6.83 2.92
N GLN A 33 5.41 6.76 1.61
CA GLN A 33 5.01 5.60 0.82
C GLN A 33 5.54 4.33 1.47
N PRO A 34 4.73 3.27 1.54
CA PRO A 34 5.20 1.99 2.04
C PRO A 34 6.46 1.55 1.28
N ALA A 35 7.47 1.09 2.01
CA ALA A 35 8.75 0.71 1.41
C ALA A 35 8.60 -0.46 0.42
N THR A 36 7.63 -1.36 0.65
CA THR A 36 7.39 -2.55 -0.18
C THR A 36 5.90 -2.85 -0.32
N LEU A 37 5.56 -3.66 -1.31
CA LEU A 37 4.21 -4.20 -1.51
C LEU A 37 3.71 -4.97 -0.29
N ALA A 38 4.59 -5.76 0.35
CA ALA A 38 4.26 -6.46 1.58
C ALA A 38 3.94 -5.50 2.73
N ALA A 39 4.70 -4.42 2.88
CA ALA A 39 4.44 -3.40 3.90
C ALA A 39 3.12 -2.66 3.63
N ALA A 40 2.82 -2.33 2.37
CA ALA A 40 1.55 -1.72 1.98
C ALA A 40 0.35 -2.62 2.31
N ALA A 41 0.45 -3.91 1.99
CA ALA A 41 -0.59 -4.88 2.28
C ALA A 41 -0.81 -5.08 3.79
N GLN A 42 0.26 -5.00 4.61
CA GLN A 42 0.16 -5.11 6.06
C GLN A 42 -0.47 -3.89 6.74
N GLN A 43 -0.41 -2.72 6.12
CA GLN A 43 -1.01 -1.49 6.65
C GLN A 43 -2.53 -1.45 6.47
N ASP A 44 -3.08 -2.26 5.57
CA ASP A 44 -4.52 -2.29 5.31
C ASP A 44 -5.17 -3.48 6.06
N ALA A 45 -6.08 -3.17 6.99
CA ALA A 45 -6.75 -4.17 7.81
C ALA A 45 -7.62 -5.14 6.97
N ASP A 46 -8.11 -4.67 5.83
CA ASP A 46 -8.94 -5.48 4.92
C ASP A 46 -8.13 -6.54 4.16
N LEU A 47 -6.80 -6.49 4.24
CA LEU A 47 -5.89 -7.44 3.60
C LEU A 47 -5.26 -8.46 4.56
N SER A 48 -5.76 -8.57 5.80
CA SER A 48 -5.17 -9.47 6.81
C SER A 48 -5.17 -10.93 6.36
N THR A 49 -6.24 -11.40 5.72
CA THR A 49 -6.33 -12.76 5.15
C THR A 49 -5.33 -12.94 4.00
N PHE A 50 -5.23 -11.97 3.10
CA PHE A 50 -4.25 -11.98 2.01
C PHE A 50 -2.82 -12.10 2.55
N ASN A 51 -2.46 -11.30 3.55
CA ASN A 51 -1.14 -11.33 4.18
C ASN A 51 -0.80 -12.69 4.81
N GLN A 52 -1.76 -13.31 5.51
CA GLN A 52 -1.59 -14.65 6.06
C GLN A 52 -1.34 -15.69 4.98
N LEU A 53 -2.12 -15.64 3.89
CA LEU A 53 -1.98 -16.58 2.77
C LEU A 53 -0.67 -16.39 2.00
N VAL A 54 -0.20 -15.15 1.84
CA VAL A 54 1.11 -14.83 1.24
C VAL A 54 2.26 -15.42 2.08
N GLN A 55 2.17 -15.32 3.41
CA GLN A 55 3.16 -15.93 4.32
C GLN A 55 3.11 -17.46 4.23
N GLN A 56 1.92 -18.04 4.25
CA GLN A 56 1.72 -19.49 4.15
C GLN A 56 2.22 -20.07 2.81
N ALA A 57 2.08 -19.30 1.73
CA ALA A 57 2.56 -19.68 0.40
C ALA A 57 4.07 -19.41 0.19
N GLY A 58 4.77 -18.78 1.14
CA GLY A 58 6.18 -18.43 1.01
C GLY A 58 6.45 -17.37 -0.07
N LEU A 59 5.49 -16.49 -0.37
CA LEU A 59 5.60 -15.46 -1.40
C LEU A 59 6.01 -14.09 -0.83
N GLN A 60 6.33 -14.01 0.45
CA GLN A 60 6.69 -12.75 1.09
C GLN A 60 7.95 -12.13 0.48
N ASP A 61 8.95 -12.95 0.16
CA ASP A 61 10.19 -12.50 -0.47
C ASP A 61 9.96 -11.88 -1.85
N ALA A 62 9.00 -12.42 -2.62
CA ALA A 62 8.62 -11.86 -3.90
C ALA A 62 8.01 -10.45 -3.77
N LEU A 63 7.23 -10.20 -2.70
CA LEU A 63 6.59 -8.91 -2.44
C LEU A 63 7.49 -7.91 -1.71
N THR A 64 8.63 -8.35 -1.19
CA THR A 64 9.65 -7.49 -0.56
C THR A 64 10.85 -7.24 -1.47
N GLY A 65 10.98 -8.02 -2.55
CA GLY A 65 12.06 -7.90 -3.52
C GLY A 65 12.07 -6.56 -4.26
N SER A 66 13.15 -6.28 -4.97
CA SER A 66 13.33 -5.04 -5.75
C SER A 66 12.73 -5.11 -7.16
N THR A 67 12.20 -6.25 -7.58
CA THR A 67 11.56 -6.39 -8.88
C THR A 67 10.25 -5.61 -8.90
N PRO A 68 10.04 -4.71 -9.89
CA PRO A 68 8.79 -3.99 -9.99
C PRO A 68 7.63 -4.93 -10.26
N LEU A 69 6.61 -4.88 -9.40
CA LEU A 69 5.42 -5.73 -9.49
C LEU A 69 4.15 -4.90 -9.31
N THR A 70 3.06 -5.41 -9.88
CA THR A 70 1.70 -4.96 -9.58
C THR A 70 0.96 -6.10 -8.90
N VAL A 71 0.38 -5.83 -7.74
CA VAL A 71 -0.38 -6.80 -6.96
C VAL A 71 -1.84 -6.40 -6.90
N PHE A 72 -2.70 -7.34 -7.24
CA PHE A 72 -4.15 -7.22 -7.08
C PHE A 72 -4.55 -8.01 -5.83
N ALA A 73 -4.61 -7.34 -4.69
CA ALA A 73 -4.86 -7.98 -3.39
C ALA A 73 -6.35 -8.08 -3.09
N PRO A 74 -6.91 -9.29 -2.97
CA PRO A 74 -8.30 -9.48 -2.56
C PRO A 74 -8.51 -9.13 -1.10
N THR A 75 -9.67 -8.51 -0.79
CA THR A 75 -10.06 -8.21 0.57
C THR A 75 -10.42 -9.46 1.37
N ASN A 76 -10.49 -9.32 2.70
CA ASN A 76 -11.02 -10.35 3.58
C ASN A 76 -12.44 -10.77 3.19
N ALA A 77 -13.27 -9.82 2.72
CA ALA A 77 -14.62 -10.09 2.24
C ALA A 77 -14.62 -10.93 0.96
N ALA A 78 -13.68 -10.65 0.03
CA ALA A 78 -13.49 -11.42 -1.19
C ALA A 78 -13.19 -12.90 -0.90
N PHE A 79 -12.32 -13.16 0.07
CA PHE A 79 -12.02 -14.55 0.49
C PHE A 79 -13.24 -15.23 1.14
N LYS A 80 -14.02 -14.50 1.94
CA LYS A 80 -15.25 -15.03 2.55
C LYS A 80 -16.35 -15.34 1.54
N ALA A 81 -16.35 -14.66 0.41
CA ALA A 81 -17.30 -14.88 -0.69
C ALA A 81 -16.97 -16.12 -1.52
N LEU A 82 -15.75 -16.66 -1.42
CA LEU A 82 -15.38 -17.88 -2.10
C LEU A 82 -16.22 -19.10 -1.62
N PRO A 83 -16.56 -20.02 -2.53
CA PRO A 83 -17.17 -21.27 -2.14
C PRO A 83 -16.30 -22.03 -1.11
N ALA A 84 -16.94 -22.60 -0.08
CA ALA A 84 -16.23 -23.32 0.99
C ALA A 84 -15.29 -24.41 0.45
N ALA A 85 -15.71 -25.11 -0.61
CA ALA A 85 -14.89 -26.11 -1.27
C ALA A 85 -13.59 -25.53 -1.86
N THR A 86 -13.63 -24.32 -2.42
CA THR A 86 -12.44 -23.62 -2.94
C THR A 86 -11.50 -23.22 -1.80
N LEU A 87 -12.04 -22.64 -0.73
CA LEU A 87 -11.26 -22.29 0.46
C LEU A 87 -10.57 -23.52 1.08
N GLU A 88 -11.29 -24.64 1.14
CA GLU A 88 -10.75 -25.88 1.66
C GLU A 88 -9.59 -26.42 0.80
N VAL A 89 -9.73 -26.37 -0.53
CA VAL A 89 -8.64 -26.75 -1.46
C VAL A 89 -7.43 -25.83 -1.28
N LEU A 90 -7.63 -24.52 -1.21
CA LEU A 90 -6.55 -23.57 -1.03
C LEU A 90 -5.83 -23.74 0.31
N SER A 91 -6.57 -24.05 1.40
CA SER A 91 -5.98 -24.23 2.72
C SER A 91 -5.20 -25.56 2.86
N LYS A 92 -5.61 -26.60 2.13
CA LYS A 92 -4.99 -27.94 2.17
C LYS A 92 -3.90 -28.14 1.12
N ASN A 93 -3.88 -27.32 0.07
CA ASN A 93 -2.95 -27.48 -1.05
C ASN A 93 -2.10 -26.22 -1.24
N PRO A 94 -0.87 -26.20 -0.68
CA PRO A 94 0.02 -25.05 -0.80
C PRO A 94 0.39 -24.69 -2.25
N ALA A 95 0.42 -25.67 -3.15
CA ALA A 95 0.71 -25.43 -4.56
C ALA A 95 -0.42 -24.67 -5.26
N GLU A 96 -1.67 -25.03 -4.99
CA GLU A 96 -2.84 -24.32 -5.51
C GLU A 96 -2.93 -22.90 -4.91
N LEU A 97 -2.68 -22.75 -3.61
CA LEU A 97 -2.62 -21.45 -2.95
C LEU A 97 -1.57 -20.55 -3.60
N GLN A 98 -0.37 -21.09 -3.83
CA GLN A 98 0.70 -20.36 -4.47
C GLN A 98 0.34 -19.97 -5.92
N ALA A 99 -0.32 -20.86 -6.67
CA ALA A 99 -0.76 -20.57 -8.03
C ALA A 99 -1.81 -19.44 -8.05
N VAL A 100 -2.80 -19.47 -7.14
CA VAL A 100 -3.80 -18.40 -7.00
C VAL A 100 -3.14 -17.08 -6.62
N LEU A 101 -2.24 -17.05 -5.64
CA LEU A 101 -1.57 -15.82 -5.24
C LEU A 101 -0.66 -15.27 -6.35
N LYS A 102 0.08 -16.13 -7.07
CA LYS A 102 0.87 -15.71 -8.24
C LYS A 102 0.00 -15.23 -9.39
N HIS A 103 -1.24 -15.71 -9.50
CA HIS A 103 -2.21 -15.22 -10.49
C HIS A 103 -2.65 -13.77 -10.21
N HIS A 104 -2.58 -13.34 -8.97
CA HIS A 104 -2.86 -11.95 -8.56
C HIS A 104 -1.66 -11.01 -8.69
N VAL A 105 -0.51 -11.50 -9.14
CA VAL A 105 0.72 -10.69 -9.27
C VAL A 105 1.15 -10.63 -10.73
N VAL A 106 1.35 -9.41 -11.21
CA VAL A 106 1.79 -9.12 -12.57
C VAL A 106 3.16 -8.44 -12.53
N ALA A 107 4.03 -8.79 -13.47
CA ALA A 107 5.34 -8.13 -13.59
C ALA A 107 5.19 -6.70 -14.12
N GLY A 108 5.97 -5.78 -13.57
CA GLY A 108 5.95 -4.36 -13.94
C GLY A 108 5.04 -3.51 -13.05
N VAL A 109 5.12 -2.20 -13.27
CA VAL A 109 4.30 -1.21 -12.57
C VAL A 109 3.14 -0.82 -13.48
N HIS A 110 1.94 -1.19 -13.10
CA HIS A 110 0.72 -0.89 -13.83
C HIS A 110 -0.24 -0.10 -12.94
N THR A 111 -0.35 1.19 -13.22
CA THR A 111 -1.34 2.06 -12.56
C THR A 111 -2.67 1.99 -13.29
N GLN A 112 -3.76 2.41 -12.63
CA GLN A 112 -5.06 2.49 -13.29
C GLN A 112 -5.02 3.39 -14.54
N ALA A 113 -4.20 4.44 -14.53
CA ALA A 113 -4.03 5.34 -15.66
C ALA A 113 -3.33 4.66 -16.85
N SER A 114 -2.44 3.71 -16.62
CA SER A 114 -1.74 2.97 -17.67
C SER A 114 -2.58 1.86 -18.30
N ILE A 115 -3.65 1.43 -17.64
CA ILE A 115 -4.57 0.40 -18.13
C ILE A 115 -5.70 1.11 -18.89
N GLN A 116 -5.93 0.74 -20.15
CA GLN A 116 -6.96 1.32 -20.99
C GLN A 116 -7.82 0.24 -21.63
N GLY A 117 -9.15 0.45 -21.61
CA GLY A 117 -10.10 -0.46 -22.21
C GLY A 117 -10.00 -1.89 -21.71
N ASN A 118 -10.21 -2.84 -22.60
CA ASN A 118 -10.05 -4.27 -22.30
C ASN A 118 -8.63 -4.69 -22.64
N THR A 119 -7.90 -5.18 -21.66
CA THR A 119 -6.54 -5.67 -21.83
C THR A 119 -6.35 -7.00 -21.08
N THR A 120 -5.30 -7.71 -21.39
CA THR A 120 -4.96 -8.97 -20.71
C THR A 120 -3.50 -8.93 -20.33
N MET A 121 -3.22 -9.18 -19.06
CA MET A 121 -1.85 -9.24 -18.55
C MET A 121 -1.43 -10.68 -18.25
N THR A 122 -0.13 -10.95 -18.37
CA THR A 122 0.43 -12.24 -17.97
C THR A 122 0.89 -12.14 -16.52
N THR A 123 0.39 -13.04 -15.69
CA THR A 123 0.70 -13.09 -14.26
C THR A 123 1.97 -13.87 -13.98
N LEU A 124 2.47 -13.82 -12.75
CA LEU A 124 3.61 -14.67 -12.32
C LEU A 124 3.28 -16.18 -12.28
N ALA A 125 2.01 -16.53 -12.45
CA ALA A 125 1.58 -17.94 -12.61
C ALA A 125 1.59 -18.41 -14.07
N ASP A 126 2.09 -17.59 -15.02
CA ASP A 126 2.01 -17.83 -16.47
C ASP A 126 0.58 -17.99 -16.98
N THR A 127 -0.36 -17.35 -16.32
CA THR A 127 -1.78 -17.33 -16.66
C THR A 127 -2.20 -15.95 -17.15
N LYS A 128 -3.29 -15.92 -17.90
CA LYS A 128 -3.85 -14.66 -18.42
C LYS A 128 -4.84 -14.07 -17.41
N LEU A 129 -4.63 -12.82 -17.07
CA LEU A 129 -5.51 -12.04 -16.21
C LEU A 129 -6.19 -10.97 -17.06
N PRO A 130 -7.50 -11.10 -17.33
CA PRO A 130 -8.23 -10.07 -18.07
C PRO A 130 -8.51 -8.88 -17.17
N LEU A 131 -8.29 -7.69 -17.71
CA LEU A 131 -8.61 -6.42 -17.08
C LEU A 131 -9.52 -5.62 -18.00
N SER A 132 -10.53 -4.96 -17.43
CA SER A 132 -11.42 -4.10 -18.16
C SER A 132 -11.56 -2.77 -17.44
N LYS A 133 -11.30 -1.67 -18.16
CA LYS A 133 -11.44 -0.32 -17.64
C LYS A 133 -12.52 0.43 -18.37
N ALA A 134 -13.50 0.91 -17.59
CA ALA A 134 -14.59 1.75 -18.06
C ALA A 134 -14.67 3.03 -17.23
N GLY A 135 -14.18 4.14 -17.77
CA GLY A 135 -14.04 5.38 -17.02
C GLY A 135 -13.03 5.24 -15.89
N GLU A 136 -13.48 5.46 -14.65
CA GLU A 136 -12.66 5.30 -13.44
C GLU A 136 -12.72 3.89 -12.84
N PHE A 137 -13.63 3.06 -13.33
CA PHE A 137 -13.78 1.69 -12.82
C PHE A 137 -12.81 0.74 -13.54
N LEU A 138 -12.00 0.05 -12.77
CA LEU A 138 -11.13 -1.01 -13.24
C LEU A 138 -11.62 -2.33 -12.65
N THR A 139 -11.93 -3.28 -13.52
CA THR A 139 -12.22 -4.66 -13.13
C THR A 139 -11.05 -5.56 -13.49
N VAL A 140 -10.80 -6.52 -12.64
CA VAL A 140 -9.74 -7.52 -12.77
C VAL A 140 -10.41 -8.88 -12.71
N ASP A 141 -10.54 -9.53 -13.88
CA ASP A 141 -11.35 -10.73 -14.01
C ASP A 141 -12.80 -10.47 -13.54
N GLU A 142 -13.26 -11.10 -12.48
CA GLU A 142 -14.60 -10.90 -11.90
C GLU A 142 -14.61 -9.85 -10.77
N GLY A 143 -13.45 -9.32 -10.36
CA GLY A 143 -13.31 -8.40 -9.23
C GLY A 143 -13.21 -6.93 -9.65
N LEU A 144 -13.84 -6.05 -8.87
CA LEU A 144 -13.71 -4.61 -9.01
C LEU A 144 -12.53 -4.10 -8.15
N VAL A 145 -11.74 -3.20 -8.71
CA VAL A 145 -10.73 -2.46 -7.92
C VAL A 145 -11.44 -1.41 -7.08
N ILE A 146 -11.46 -1.64 -5.77
CA ILE A 146 -12.09 -0.74 -4.79
C ILE A 146 -11.11 0.33 -4.27
N LYS A 147 -9.83 0.04 -4.28
CA LYS A 147 -8.76 0.98 -3.92
C LYS A 147 -7.53 0.68 -4.78
N GLY A 148 -7.19 1.60 -5.62
CA GLY A 148 -6.09 1.40 -6.57
C GLY A 148 -4.96 2.39 -6.39
N ASP A 149 -3.89 2.18 -7.17
CA ASP A 149 -2.72 3.06 -7.26
C ASP A 149 -2.02 3.32 -5.92
N ILE A 150 -2.03 2.33 -5.01
CA ILE A 150 -1.22 2.39 -3.79
C ILE A 150 0.23 2.15 -4.18
N GLN A 151 0.98 3.23 -4.31
CA GLN A 151 2.38 3.18 -4.72
C GLN A 151 3.27 2.74 -3.58
N THR A 152 4.26 1.92 -3.91
CA THR A 152 5.28 1.43 -2.98
C THR A 152 6.66 1.57 -3.60
N GLY A 153 7.70 1.36 -2.81
CA GLY A 153 9.08 1.42 -3.30
C GLY A 153 9.42 0.36 -4.36
N ASN A 154 8.67 -0.73 -4.45
CA ASN A 154 8.90 -1.83 -5.39
C ASN A 154 7.68 -2.18 -6.25
N GLY A 155 6.67 -1.32 -6.36
CA GLY A 155 5.53 -1.58 -7.23
C GLY A 155 4.26 -0.84 -6.88
N VAL A 156 3.13 -1.37 -7.36
CA VAL A 156 1.80 -0.82 -7.12
C VAL A 156 0.88 -1.91 -6.58
N LEU A 157 0.10 -1.56 -5.57
CA LEU A 157 -0.92 -2.41 -4.97
C LEU A 157 -2.31 -1.89 -5.34
N HIS A 158 -3.16 -2.79 -5.82
CA HIS A 158 -4.59 -2.56 -6.04
C HIS A 158 -5.38 -3.52 -5.16
N ILE A 159 -6.40 -3.02 -4.49
CA ILE A 159 -7.28 -3.82 -3.65
C ILE A 159 -8.55 -4.14 -4.44
N ILE A 160 -8.89 -5.42 -4.52
CA ILE A 160 -10.04 -5.94 -5.28
C ILE A 160 -11.06 -6.63 -4.36
N ASP A 161 -12.31 -6.63 -4.78
CA ASP A 161 -13.43 -7.20 -4.01
C ASP A 161 -13.74 -8.66 -4.32
N ALA A 162 -13.02 -9.27 -5.26
CA ALA A 162 -13.16 -10.69 -5.58
C ALA A 162 -11.79 -11.37 -5.74
N VAL A 163 -11.77 -12.70 -5.57
CA VAL A 163 -10.58 -13.52 -5.76
C VAL A 163 -10.64 -14.13 -7.15
N SER A 164 -9.65 -13.83 -7.99
CA SER A 164 -9.49 -14.47 -9.29
C SER A 164 -8.82 -15.85 -9.13
N VAL A 165 -9.48 -16.89 -9.59
CA VAL A 165 -8.95 -18.25 -9.54
C VAL A 165 -8.47 -18.64 -10.93
N PRO A 166 -7.17 -18.98 -11.09
CA PRO A 166 -6.65 -19.36 -12.40
C PRO A 166 -7.36 -20.58 -12.95
N PRO A 167 -7.59 -20.64 -14.27
CA PRO A 167 -8.15 -21.83 -14.88
C PRO A 167 -7.19 -23.02 -14.67
N LYS A 168 -7.74 -24.18 -14.29
CA LYS A 168 -6.92 -25.40 -14.10
C LYS A 168 -6.25 -25.75 -15.42
N LYS A 169 -4.92 -25.86 -15.38
CA LYS A 169 -4.18 -26.42 -16.53
C LYS A 169 -4.65 -27.87 -16.74
N LYS A 170 -5.21 -28.14 -17.93
CA LYS A 170 -5.54 -29.51 -18.35
C LYS A 170 -4.26 -30.28 -18.67
#